data_44d78e41fd2611d4a032642d8ac51690
#
_entry.id   44d78e41fd2611d4a032642d8ac51690
#
_cell.length_a   1.000
_cell.length_b   1.000
_cell.length_c   1.000
_cell.angle_alpha   90.00
_cell.angle_beta   90.00
_cell.angle_gamma   90.00
#
_symmetry.space_group_name_H-M   'P 1'
#
loop_
_entity.id
_entity.type
_entity.pdbx_description
1 polymer ?
#
loop_
_entity_poly.entity_id
_entity_poly.type
_entity_poly.pdbx_seq_one_letter_code
_entity_poly.pdbx_strand_id
1 'polypeptide(L)'
;MLGLAIFAGCAAMPSPSPAPAPAASSTDELHILVFRGGTAARLGHNHVLRAADLRVDWAANGPVLRFRLDALAIDPPALRERLGPAFASSVDNEARAGTRANLLKALDAAAHPEVVVRTLQQVGEGGRRAVEAEVALHGVTRRQWFVVDVQGRRARGELVIRQSDFGIQPFTVLGGLLAVQDALVVQFELGRAE
;
A
#
# COMPACT_ATOMS: atom_id res chain seq x y z
N MET A 1 -42.94 66.83 -1.05
CA MET A 1 -42.99 65.59 -1.89
C MET A 1 -41.72 64.82 -1.67
N LEU A 2 -41.83 63.70 -0.93
CA LEU A 2 -40.67 62.87 -0.51
C LEU A 2 -40.62 61.66 -1.45
N GLY A 3 -39.58 61.59 -2.26
CA GLY A 3 -39.36 60.45 -3.21
C GLY A 3 -38.58 59.31 -2.52
N LEU A 4 -39.23 58.17 -2.37
CA LEU A 4 -38.68 57.00 -1.78
C LEU A 4 -38.00 56.15 -2.92
N ALA A 5 -36.67 56.09 -2.95
CA ALA A 5 -35.91 55.23 -3.89
C ALA A 5 -35.75 53.83 -3.30
N ILE A 6 -36.35 52.84 -3.96
CA ILE A 6 -36.22 51.42 -3.59
C ILE A 6 -34.98 50.86 -4.31
N PHE A 7 -33.92 50.51 -3.57
CA PHE A 7 -32.79 49.76 -4.08
C PHE A 7 -33.13 48.26 -4.07
N ALA A 8 -33.31 47.67 -5.25
CA ALA A 8 -33.41 46.24 -5.40
C ALA A 8 -31.99 45.64 -5.39
N GLY A 9 -31.60 44.99 -4.30
CA GLY A 9 -30.36 44.25 -4.19
C GLY A 9 -30.52 42.89 -4.86
N CYS A 10 -29.84 42.69 -6.00
CA CYS A 10 -29.67 41.35 -6.59
C CYS A 10 -28.68 40.55 -5.73
N ALA A 11 -29.16 39.60 -4.95
CA ALA A 11 -28.32 38.60 -4.31
C ALA A 11 -27.83 37.61 -5.36
N ALA A 12 -26.53 37.61 -5.66
CA ALA A 12 -25.89 36.59 -6.50
C ALA A 12 -25.91 35.26 -5.76
N MET A 13 -26.54 34.25 -6.35
CA MET A 13 -26.50 32.89 -5.83
C MET A 13 -25.09 32.28 -6.02
N PRO A 14 -24.52 31.61 -5.02
CA PRO A 14 -23.25 30.95 -5.19
C PRO A 14 -23.39 29.82 -6.21
N SER A 15 -22.49 29.79 -7.21
CA SER A 15 -22.41 28.70 -8.18
C SER A 15 -22.11 27.39 -7.45
N PRO A 16 -22.78 26.28 -7.81
CA PRO A 16 -22.47 24.99 -7.23
C PRO A 16 -21.04 24.58 -7.55
N SER A 17 -20.30 24.21 -6.50
CA SER A 17 -18.93 23.66 -6.63
C SER A 17 -19.00 22.40 -7.50
N PRO A 18 -18.09 22.23 -8.50
CA PRO A 18 -18.09 21.03 -9.32
C PRO A 18 -17.91 19.81 -8.42
N ALA A 19 -18.78 18.82 -8.58
CA ALA A 19 -18.65 17.54 -7.93
C ALA A 19 -17.28 16.93 -8.27
N PRO A 20 -16.60 16.27 -7.32
CA PRO A 20 -15.34 15.59 -7.62
C PRO A 20 -15.59 14.58 -8.74
N ALA A 21 -14.77 14.65 -9.80
CA ALA A 21 -14.81 13.70 -10.89
C ALA A 21 -14.69 12.27 -10.31
N PRO A 22 -15.45 11.28 -10.82
CA PRO A 22 -15.31 9.90 -10.38
C PRO A 22 -13.85 9.50 -10.57
N ALA A 23 -13.20 9.06 -9.49
CA ALA A 23 -11.85 8.54 -9.55
C ALA A 23 -11.84 7.44 -10.61
N ALA A 24 -11.06 7.62 -11.68
CA ALA A 24 -10.83 6.60 -12.66
C ALA A 24 -10.43 5.35 -11.88
N SER A 25 -11.07 4.21 -12.14
CA SER A 25 -10.75 2.94 -11.50
C SER A 25 -9.30 2.62 -11.84
N SER A 26 -8.36 3.01 -10.99
CA SER A 26 -6.97 2.70 -11.18
C SER A 26 -6.83 1.18 -11.09
N THR A 27 -6.20 0.59 -12.09
CA THR A 27 -5.82 -0.83 -12.06
C THR A 27 -4.62 -1.06 -11.16
N ASP A 28 -4.27 -0.08 -10.34
CA ASP A 28 -3.10 -0.12 -9.46
C ASP A 28 -3.36 -1.05 -8.29
N GLU A 29 -2.53 -2.06 -8.16
CA GLU A 29 -2.56 -3.01 -7.07
C GLU A 29 -1.18 -3.09 -6.40
N LEU A 30 -1.18 -3.16 -5.07
CA LEU A 30 -0.01 -3.46 -4.26
C LEU A 30 -0.40 -4.45 -3.18
N HIS A 31 0.34 -5.56 -3.13
CA HIS A 31 0.14 -6.65 -2.18
C HIS A 31 1.43 -6.88 -1.39
N ILE A 32 1.29 -7.20 -0.10
CA ILE A 32 2.40 -7.54 0.78
C ILE A 32 2.15 -8.95 1.30
N LEU A 33 3.03 -9.87 0.94
CA LEU A 33 2.98 -11.27 1.38
C LEU A 33 3.81 -11.41 2.64
N VAL A 34 3.18 -11.91 3.68
CA VAL A 34 3.76 -12.09 5.01
C VAL A 34 3.79 -13.59 5.32
N PHE A 35 4.97 -14.14 5.46
CA PHE A 35 5.15 -15.57 5.69
C PHE A 35 5.35 -15.86 7.16
N ARG A 36 4.72 -16.94 7.62
CA ARG A 36 4.90 -17.49 8.94
C ARG A 36 6.32 -18.05 9.12
N GLY A 37 6.84 -17.95 10.35
CA GLY A 37 8.15 -18.44 10.76
C GLY A 37 8.09 -19.06 12.15
N GLY A 38 9.26 -19.34 12.72
CA GLY A 38 9.39 -20.00 14.02
C GLY A 38 9.34 -21.52 13.93
N THR A 39 9.65 -22.19 15.04
CA THR A 39 9.74 -23.66 15.09
C THR A 39 8.39 -24.37 14.98
N ALA A 40 7.30 -23.68 15.33
CA ALA A 40 5.92 -24.14 15.19
C ALA A 40 5.18 -23.46 14.02
N ALA A 41 5.88 -22.98 12.99
CA ALA A 41 5.31 -22.22 11.86
C ALA A 41 4.09 -22.90 11.22
N ARG A 42 4.03 -24.25 11.21
CA ARG A 42 2.88 -25.00 10.67
C ARG A 42 1.55 -24.70 11.34
N LEU A 43 1.55 -24.18 12.58
CA LEU A 43 0.35 -23.81 13.35
C LEU A 43 -0.12 -22.38 13.05
N GLY A 44 0.71 -21.58 12.38
CA GLY A 44 0.36 -20.23 11.97
C GLY A 44 -0.17 -20.15 10.52
N HIS A 45 -0.52 -18.94 10.10
CA HIS A 45 -1.00 -18.63 8.77
C HIS A 45 -0.01 -17.75 8.02
N ASN A 46 0.05 -17.89 6.70
CA ASN A 46 0.59 -16.83 5.85
C ASN A 46 -0.52 -15.78 5.65
N HIS A 47 -0.14 -14.52 5.65
CA HIS A 47 -1.07 -13.41 5.46
C HIS A 47 -0.74 -12.66 4.18
N VAL A 48 -1.77 -12.10 3.55
CA VAL A 48 -1.61 -11.15 2.45
C VAL A 48 -2.33 -9.86 2.81
N LEU A 49 -1.64 -8.75 2.60
CA LEU A 49 -2.14 -7.41 2.83
C LEU A 49 -2.31 -6.72 1.48
N ARG A 50 -3.42 -6.03 1.27
CA ARG A 50 -3.64 -5.22 0.07
C ARG A 50 -3.74 -3.75 0.47
N ALA A 51 -2.97 -2.88 -0.19
CA ALA A 51 -3.11 -1.44 -0.05
C ALA A 51 -4.45 -0.99 -0.68
N ALA A 52 -5.46 -0.72 0.15
CA ALA A 52 -6.81 -0.40 -0.34
C ALA A 52 -6.94 1.06 -0.78
N ASP A 53 -6.09 1.96 -0.27
CA ASP A 53 -6.04 3.38 -0.60
C ASP A 53 -4.76 3.77 -1.39
N LEU A 54 -4.21 2.84 -2.16
CA LEU A 54 -3.00 3.09 -2.96
C LEU A 54 -3.18 4.30 -3.86
N ARG A 55 -2.27 5.26 -3.74
CA ARG A 55 -2.18 6.44 -4.59
C ARG A 55 -0.86 6.38 -5.36
N VAL A 56 -0.94 6.66 -6.66
CA VAL A 56 0.19 6.61 -7.57
C VAL A 56 0.29 7.94 -8.31
N ASP A 57 1.32 8.72 -7.97
CA ASP A 57 1.62 9.99 -8.61
C ASP A 57 2.78 9.81 -9.59
N TRP A 58 2.56 10.04 -10.88
CA TRP A 58 3.59 9.87 -11.90
C TRP A 58 4.47 11.12 -12.01
N ALA A 59 5.73 11.01 -11.54
CA ALA A 59 6.76 12.04 -11.63
C ALA A 59 7.74 11.77 -12.79
N ALA A 60 8.68 12.69 -13.03
CA ALA A 60 9.65 12.58 -14.12
C ALA A 60 10.53 11.31 -14.04
N ASN A 61 10.95 10.93 -12.85
CA ASN A 61 11.81 9.76 -12.64
C ASN A 61 11.02 8.43 -12.52
N GLY A 62 9.69 8.52 -12.44
CA GLY A 62 8.79 7.37 -12.25
C GLY A 62 7.74 7.63 -11.18
N PRO A 63 6.96 6.61 -10.82
CA PRO A 63 5.88 6.77 -9.87
C PRO A 63 6.37 7.03 -8.43
N VAL A 64 5.55 7.79 -7.70
CA VAL A 64 5.57 7.89 -6.24
C VAL A 64 4.32 7.22 -5.73
N LEU A 65 4.49 6.17 -4.93
CA LEU A 65 3.39 5.42 -4.33
C LEU A 65 3.21 5.87 -2.89
N ARG A 66 1.95 5.97 -2.45
CA ARG A 66 1.58 6.26 -1.07
C ARG A 66 0.41 5.39 -0.67
N PHE A 67 0.45 4.89 0.54
CA PHE A 67 -0.71 4.21 1.14
C PHE A 67 -0.60 4.26 2.67
N ARG A 68 -1.75 4.12 3.32
CA ARG A 68 -1.82 4.14 4.78
C ARG A 68 -1.82 2.72 5.35
N LEU A 69 -1.13 2.55 6.47
CA LEU A 69 -1.09 1.27 7.19
C LEU A 69 -2.45 0.88 7.76
N ASP A 70 -3.24 1.86 8.20
CA ASP A 70 -4.59 1.62 8.73
C ASP A 70 -5.65 1.34 7.64
N ALA A 71 -5.34 1.60 6.37
CA ALA A 71 -6.17 1.27 5.21
C ALA A 71 -5.82 -0.10 4.58
N LEU A 72 -4.82 -0.82 5.10
CA LEU A 72 -4.49 -2.15 4.60
C LEU A 72 -5.66 -3.13 4.80
N ALA A 73 -6.10 -3.77 3.73
CA ALA A 73 -7.05 -4.88 3.79
C ALA A 73 -6.31 -6.17 4.14
N ILE A 74 -6.69 -6.80 5.23
CA ILE A 74 -6.05 -8.01 5.76
C ILE A 74 -6.75 -9.23 5.17
N ASP A 75 -5.99 -10.09 4.52
CA ASP A 75 -6.43 -11.39 4.00
C ASP A 75 -7.72 -11.34 3.17
N PRO A 76 -7.81 -10.51 2.11
CA PRO A 76 -8.99 -10.53 1.24
C PRO A 76 -9.19 -11.93 0.63
N PRO A 77 -10.39 -12.56 0.78
CA PRO A 77 -10.58 -13.96 0.40
C PRO A 77 -10.22 -14.27 -1.06
N ALA A 78 -10.69 -13.46 -2.00
CA ALA A 78 -10.39 -13.63 -3.43
C ALA A 78 -8.89 -13.51 -3.74
N LEU A 79 -8.14 -12.68 -2.99
CA LEU A 79 -6.70 -12.55 -3.17
C LEU A 79 -5.96 -13.77 -2.61
N ARG A 80 -6.37 -14.29 -1.45
CA ARG A 80 -5.81 -15.53 -0.89
C ARG A 80 -6.01 -16.72 -1.83
N GLU A 81 -7.19 -16.81 -2.44
CA GLU A 81 -7.50 -17.85 -3.42
C GLU A 81 -6.58 -17.76 -4.65
N ARG A 82 -6.38 -16.56 -5.21
CA ARG A 82 -5.45 -16.34 -6.35
C ARG A 82 -4.01 -16.72 -6.02
N LEU A 83 -3.57 -16.54 -4.77
CA LEU A 83 -2.21 -16.86 -4.32
C LEU A 83 -1.98 -18.35 -4.10
N GLY A 84 -3.04 -19.16 -4.13
CA GLY A 84 -2.98 -20.62 -4.14
C GLY A 84 -2.64 -21.27 -2.80
N PRO A 85 -2.05 -22.49 -2.83
CA PRO A 85 -1.96 -23.36 -1.65
C PRO A 85 -1.24 -22.77 -0.44
N ALA A 86 -0.25 -21.91 -0.65
CA ALA A 86 0.48 -21.27 0.44
C ALA A 86 -0.40 -20.37 1.32
N PHE A 87 -1.54 -19.90 0.80
CA PHE A 87 -2.52 -19.04 1.46
C PHE A 87 -3.89 -19.70 1.66
N ALA A 88 -4.01 -21.03 1.44
CA ALA A 88 -5.29 -21.75 1.48
C ALA A 88 -5.85 -21.95 2.91
N SER A 89 -5.05 -21.70 3.97
CA SER A 89 -5.53 -21.83 5.34
C SER A 89 -6.70 -20.86 5.61
N SER A 90 -7.72 -21.31 6.35
CA SER A 90 -8.84 -20.45 6.73
C SER A 90 -8.39 -19.38 7.73
N VAL A 91 -8.78 -18.13 7.49
CA VAL A 91 -8.59 -16.99 8.40
C VAL A 91 -9.95 -16.35 8.60
N ASP A 92 -10.52 -16.48 9.77
CA ASP A 92 -11.81 -15.90 10.13
C ASP A 92 -11.72 -14.39 10.43
N ASN A 93 -12.83 -13.77 10.75
CA ASN A 93 -12.89 -12.34 11.03
C ASN A 93 -12.16 -11.95 12.31
N GLU A 94 -12.17 -12.80 13.33
CA GLU A 94 -11.47 -12.56 14.59
C GLU A 94 -9.95 -12.61 14.37
N ALA A 95 -9.47 -13.62 13.66
CA ALA A 95 -8.06 -13.74 13.29
C ALA A 95 -7.58 -12.55 12.44
N ARG A 96 -8.42 -12.07 11.49
CA ARG A 96 -8.10 -10.85 10.72
C ARG A 96 -8.01 -9.62 11.59
N ALA A 97 -8.94 -9.45 12.53
CA ALA A 97 -8.93 -8.33 13.47
C ALA A 97 -7.69 -8.36 14.38
N GLY A 98 -7.35 -9.53 14.91
CA GLY A 98 -6.14 -9.74 15.70
C GLY A 98 -4.86 -9.45 14.89
N THR A 99 -4.77 -9.96 13.68
CA THR A 99 -3.66 -9.67 12.76
C THR A 99 -3.53 -8.18 12.49
N ARG A 100 -4.66 -7.48 12.22
CA ARG A 100 -4.67 -6.04 12.03
C ARG A 100 -4.13 -5.28 13.25
N ALA A 101 -4.61 -5.61 14.45
CA ALA A 101 -4.17 -4.96 15.69
C ALA A 101 -2.66 -5.15 15.92
N ASN A 102 -2.16 -6.37 15.75
CA ASN A 102 -0.75 -6.69 15.89
C ASN A 102 0.12 -5.98 14.85
N LEU A 103 -0.33 -5.92 13.59
CA LEU A 103 0.33 -5.20 12.51
C LEU A 103 0.46 -3.71 12.81
N LEU A 104 -0.63 -3.04 13.15
CA LEU A 104 -0.60 -1.60 13.43
C LEU A 104 0.28 -1.26 14.63
N LYS A 105 0.31 -2.13 15.64
CA LYS A 105 1.20 -2.00 16.80
C LYS A 105 2.67 -2.23 16.42
N ALA A 106 2.99 -3.30 15.68
CA ALA A 106 4.36 -3.62 15.30
C ALA A 106 5.00 -2.57 14.39
N LEU A 107 4.17 -1.91 13.55
CA LEU A 107 4.59 -0.86 12.63
C LEU A 107 4.52 0.55 13.25
N ASP A 108 4.15 0.68 14.53
CA ASP A 108 3.89 1.98 15.17
C ASP A 108 3.05 2.92 14.28
N ALA A 109 1.95 2.39 13.75
CA ALA A 109 1.13 3.08 12.77
C ALA A 109 0.49 4.38 13.30
N ALA A 110 0.45 4.58 14.61
CA ALA A 110 -0.01 5.82 15.22
C ALA A 110 0.99 6.97 14.99
N ALA A 111 2.28 6.70 15.10
CA ALA A 111 3.34 7.67 14.84
C ALA A 111 3.74 7.73 13.36
N HIS A 112 3.66 6.61 12.66
CA HIS A 112 4.11 6.45 11.27
C HIS A 112 3.00 5.83 10.40
N PRO A 113 1.90 6.54 10.12
CA PRO A 113 0.70 5.97 9.50
C PRO A 113 0.85 5.69 8.00
N GLU A 114 1.82 6.30 7.32
CA GLU A 114 1.94 6.26 5.87
C GLU A 114 3.24 5.56 5.43
N VAL A 115 3.13 4.80 4.35
CA VAL A 115 4.26 4.27 3.59
C VAL A 115 4.40 5.07 2.31
N VAL A 116 5.63 5.49 1.99
CA VAL A 116 5.94 6.22 0.76
C VAL A 116 7.05 5.48 0.01
N VAL A 117 6.81 5.20 -1.28
CA VAL A 117 7.83 4.65 -2.18
C VAL A 117 8.06 5.66 -3.30
N ARG A 118 9.26 6.20 -3.40
CA ARG A 118 9.64 7.20 -4.41
C ARG A 118 10.67 6.62 -5.37
N THR A 119 10.35 6.54 -6.65
CA THR A 119 11.33 6.22 -7.68
C THR A 119 12.39 7.31 -7.78
N LEU A 120 13.67 6.93 -7.69
CA LEU A 120 14.82 7.83 -7.84
C LEU A 120 15.34 7.79 -9.27
N GLN A 121 15.54 6.60 -9.81
CA GLN A 121 16.03 6.39 -11.18
C GLN A 121 15.60 5.04 -11.73
N GLN A 122 15.65 4.94 -13.04
CA GLN A 122 15.40 3.71 -13.79
C GLN A 122 16.55 3.50 -14.78
N VAL A 123 17.03 2.26 -14.88
CA VAL A 123 18.13 1.87 -15.76
C VAL A 123 17.70 0.66 -16.58
N GLY A 124 18.04 0.67 -17.87
CA GLY A 124 17.71 -0.39 -18.82
C GLY A 124 16.79 0.11 -19.94
N GLU A 125 16.71 -0.69 -21.00
CA GLU A 125 15.91 -0.42 -22.18
C GLU A 125 14.85 -1.51 -22.36
N GLY A 126 13.80 -1.18 -23.11
CA GLY A 126 12.72 -2.11 -23.43
C GLY A 126 11.80 -2.41 -22.26
N GLY A 127 11.32 -3.64 -22.21
CA GLY A 127 10.29 -4.08 -21.29
C GLY A 127 10.77 -4.45 -19.89
N ARG A 128 12.08 -4.43 -19.60
CA ARG A 128 12.62 -4.80 -18.28
C ARG A 128 13.60 -3.74 -17.80
N ARG A 129 13.36 -3.20 -16.61
CA ARG A 129 14.16 -2.11 -16.04
C ARG A 129 14.57 -2.40 -14.61
N ALA A 130 15.80 -2.02 -14.26
CA ALA A 130 16.20 -1.90 -12.86
C ALA A 130 15.75 -0.53 -12.34
N VAL A 131 15.11 -0.52 -11.19
CA VAL A 131 14.58 0.68 -10.54
C VAL A 131 15.23 0.84 -9.18
N GLU A 132 15.78 2.03 -8.92
CA GLU A 132 16.14 2.45 -7.57
C GLU A 132 14.99 3.27 -7.00
N ALA A 133 14.55 2.90 -5.79
CA ALA A 133 13.54 3.66 -5.06
C ALA A 133 13.93 3.88 -3.60
N GLU A 134 13.49 5.00 -3.04
CA GLU A 134 13.44 5.21 -1.60
C GLU A 134 12.12 4.67 -1.06
N VAL A 135 12.21 3.86 -0.02
CA VAL A 135 11.07 3.36 0.76
C VAL A 135 11.13 4.00 2.14
N ALA A 136 10.11 4.78 2.48
CA ALA A 136 9.91 5.34 3.81
C ALA A 136 8.84 4.51 4.53
N LEU A 137 9.22 3.87 5.62
CA LEU A 137 8.41 2.98 6.44
C LEU A 137 8.87 3.10 7.89
N HIS A 138 7.94 3.15 8.85
CA HIS A 138 8.27 3.16 10.29
C HIS A 138 9.24 4.28 10.71
N GLY A 139 9.15 5.46 10.08
CA GLY A 139 10.05 6.58 10.32
C GLY A 139 11.46 6.43 9.73
N VAL A 140 11.76 5.32 9.07
CA VAL A 140 13.08 5.03 8.47
C VAL A 140 12.97 5.03 6.95
N THR A 141 13.96 5.62 6.27
CA THR A 141 14.04 5.61 4.81
C THR A 141 15.21 4.73 4.36
N ARG A 142 14.96 3.85 3.39
CA ARG A 142 15.96 2.97 2.78
C ARG A 142 15.89 3.02 1.27
N ARG A 143 17.05 2.89 0.60
CA ARG A 143 17.12 2.71 -0.85
C ARG A 143 17.12 1.23 -1.19
N GLN A 144 16.35 0.89 -2.21
CA GLN A 144 16.19 -0.48 -2.67
C GLN A 144 16.30 -0.52 -4.20
N TRP A 145 16.99 -1.54 -4.72
CA TRP A 145 17.00 -1.85 -6.15
C TRP A 145 16.13 -3.07 -6.41
N PHE A 146 15.30 -3.00 -7.42
CA PHE A 146 14.46 -4.12 -7.87
C PHE A 146 14.21 -4.03 -9.37
N VAL A 147 13.69 -5.12 -9.94
CA VAL A 147 13.40 -5.22 -11.37
C VAL A 147 11.91 -5.03 -11.61
N VAL A 148 11.58 -4.26 -12.65
CA VAL A 148 10.22 -3.99 -13.09
C VAL A 148 10.07 -4.44 -14.52
N ASP A 149 9.04 -5.22 -14.81
CA ASP A 149 8.60 -5.57 -16.15
C ASP A 149 7.57 -4.54 -16.64
N VAL A 150 7.86 -3.87 -17.75
CA VAL A 150 7.02 -2.83 -18.36
C VAL A 150 6.43 -3.34 -19.66
N GLN A 151 5.12 -3.37 -19.76
CA GLN A 151 4.37 -3.76 -20.96
C GLN A 151 3.38 -2.67 -21.34
N GLY A 152 3.71 -1.90 -22.37
CA GLY A 152 2.92 -0.73 -22.74
C GLY A 152 2.84 0.28 -21.60
N ARG A 153 1.64 0.44 -21.04
CA ARG A 153 1.38 1.38 -19.94
C ARG A 153 1.32 0.70 -18.55
N ARG A 154 1.58 -0.59 -18.50
CA ARG A 154 1.59 -1.37 -17.25
C ARG A 154 3.00 -1.65 -16.81
N ALA A 155 3.25 -1.53 -15.51
CA ALA A 155 4.48 -1.88 -14.86
C ALA A 155 4.17 -2.84 -13.72
N ARG A 156 4.84 -4.00 -13.68
CA ARG A 156 4.71 -4.95 -12.58
C ARG A 156 6.07 -5.30 -12.03
N GLY A 157 6.13 -5.58 -10.75
CA GLY A 157 7.38 -5.98 -10.11
C GLY A 157 7.15 -6.64 -8.76
N GLU A 158 8.25 -7.19 -8.28
CA GLU A 158 8.34 -7.77 -6.95
C GLU A 158 9.63 -7.31 -6.28
N LEU A 159 9.55 -7.00 -4.99
CA LEU A 159 10.72 -6.71 -4.18
C LEU A 159 10.59 -7.31 -2.80
N VAL A 160 11.73 -7.60 -2.17
CA VAL A 160 11.79 -8.10 -0.80
C VAL A 160 12.19 -6.95 0.12
N ILE A 161 11.37 -6.71 1.14
CA ILE A 161 11.62 -5.76 2.22
C ILE A 161 11.93 -6.55 3.49
N ARG A 162 13.04 -6.25 4.16
CA ARG A 162 13.33 -6.78 5.49
C ARG A 162 12.80 -5.81 6.55
N GLN A 163 11.97 -6.30 7.45
CA GLN A 163 11.40 -5.50 8.55
C GLN A 163 12.50 -4.90 9.43
N SER A 164 13.53 -5.69 9.72
CA SER A 164 14.69 -5.28 10.53
C SER A 164 15.47 -4.10 9.93
N ASP A 165 15.50 -3.93 8.60
CA ASP A 165 16.14 -2.79 7.94
C ASP A 165 15.46 -1.45 8.28
N PHE A 166 14.18 -1.50 8.69
CA PHE A 166 13.37 -0.34 9.10
C PHE A 166 13.19 -0.24 10.62
N GLY A 167 13.99 -1.00 11.40
CA GLY A 167 13.89 -1.01 12.86
C GLY A 167 12.64 -1.71 13.39
N ILE A 168 11.90 -2.41 12.53
CA ILE A 168 10.71 -3.17 12.92
C ILE A 168 11.16 -4.54 13.42
N GLN A 169 10.68 -4.94 14.60
CA GLN A 169 10.85 -6.28 15.09
C GLN A 169 9.74 -7.18 14.56
N PRO A 170 10.05 -8.26 13.81
CA PRO A 170 9.04 -9.18 13.34
C PRO A 170 8.21 -9.73 14.49
N PHE A 171 6.90 -9.77 14.29
CA PHE A 171 5.95 -10.23 15.33
C PHE A 171 6.25 -11.66 15.73
N THR A 172 6.30 -11.92 17.06
CA THR A 172 6.50 -13.24 17.64
C THR A 172 5.58 -13.47 18.83
N VAL A 173 5.17 -14.71 19.02
CA VAL A 173 4.42 -15.16 20.19
C VAL A 173 4.98 -16.46 20.75
N LEU A 174 4.63 -16.79 21.97
CA LEU A 174 5.05 -18.01 22.68
C LEU A 174 6.59 -18.18 22.67
N GLY A 175 7.34 -17.10 22.95
CA GLY A 175 8.80 -17.17 23.00
C GLY A 175 9.46 -17.44 21.64
N GLY A 176 8.82 -17.08 20.51
CA GLY A 176 9.35 -17.28 19.17
C GLY A 176 8.93 -18.60 18.50
N LEU A 177 8.10 -19.42 19.17
CA LEU A 177 7.54 -20.64 18.56
C LEU A 177 6.73 -20.32 17.30
N LEU A 178 5.92 -19.26 17.33
CA LEU A 178 5.23 -18.68 16.19
C LEU A 178 5.80 -17.29 15.93
N ALA A 179 6.15 -17.04 14.69
CA ALA A 179 6.74 -15.78 14.25
C ALA A 179 6.29 -15.41 12.84
N VAL A 180 6.47 -14.15 12.49
CA VAL A 180 6.50 -13.68 11.11
C VAL A 180 7.95 -13.66 10.64
N GLN A 181 8.21 -14.05 9.38
CA GLN A 181 9.53 -13.90 8.79
C GLN A 181 9.91 -12.43 8.67
N ASP A 182 11.21 -12.12 8.81
CA ASP A 182 11.72 -10.77 8.65
C ASP A 182 11.51 -10.24 7.22
N ALA A 183 11.65 -11.12 6.22
CA ALA A 183 11.45 -10.79 4.82
C ALA A 183 9.96 -10.75 4.45
N LEU A 184 9.52 -9.63 3.90
CA LEU A 184 8.22 -9.42 3.29
C LEU A 184 8.39 -9.38 1.77
N VAL A 185 7.48 -10.02 1.03
CA VAL A 185 7.46 -9.93 -0.43
C VAL A 185 6.39 -8.92 -0.83
N VAL A 186 6.80 -7.86 -1.53
CA VAL A 186 5.90 -6.84 -2.03
C VAL A 186 5.72 -7.02 -3.52
N GLN A 187 4.50 -7.25 -3.97
CA GLN A 187 4.11 -7.38 -5.37
C GLN A 187 3.26 -6.19 -5.77
N PHE A 188 3.49 -5.65 -6.95
CA PHE A 188 2.70 -4.54 -7.46
C PHE A 188 2.42 -4.65 -8.96
N GLU A 189 1.30 -4.11 -9.37
CA GLU A 189 0.96 -3.82 -10.76
C GLU A 189 0.41 -2.38 -10.82
N LEU A 190 0.99 -1.56 -11.69
CA LEU A 190 0.66 -0.14 -11.84
C LEU A 190 0.29 0.15 -13.28
N GLY A 191 -0.75 0.95 -13.47
CA GLY A 191 -1.20 1.45 -14.76
C GLY A 191 -0.99 2.95 -14.89
N ARG A 192 -0.34 3.41 -15.98
CA ARG A 192 -0.25 4.83 -16.25
C ARG A 192 -1.49 5.28 -17.03
N ALA A 193 -2.29 6.20 -16.47
CA ALA A 193 -3.42 6.82 -17.17
C ALA A 193 -2.96 7.59 -18.42
N GLU A 194 -3.87 7.89 -19.36
CA GLU A 194 -3.58 8.71 -20.55
C GLU A 194 -3.22 10.14 -20.21
#